data_2d0879a7f8c2e38586aedacdea4a1626
#
_entry.id   2d0879a7f8c2e38586aedacdea4a1626
#
_cell.length_a   1.000
_cell.length_b   1.000
_cell.length_c   1.000
_cell.angle_alpha   90.00
_cell.angle_beta   90.00
_cell.angle_gamma   90.00
#
_symmetry.space_group_name_H-M   'P 1'
#
loop_
_entity.id
_entity.type
_entity.pdbx_description
1 polymer ?
#
loop_
_entity_poly.entity_id
_entity_poly.type
_entity_poly.pdbx_seq_one_letter_code
_entity_poly.pdbx_strand_id
1 'polypeptide(L)'
;MGLRTAGRALTVAGMLAAAAGAGLVVSPPAWAVGPVNPVLIDIADPANAGFLVFVENDVILEADESEGTMAVGGDVTFRRNYNVMRPASSPTPENVALYVGGGLNFPQAGSGSILRIMGGQARVMDDTTYDAFVGGPGAVAVPPGEAADYIPRLEVQTAQTVAEFTQPVPEVNFDAAFSQYRTLSTEMGQCANTVALTSADGTQLVRPVPSGTQAYLSLTAGTTNVLNVTAAELDGLTSLTFNEPRPGPGTTLLINVTGNFNGSMPNLAGVSSANAPYMLWNFPDATDLEIENSDSLEGTVYAPRADLDWYAHGNIEGNVIARSFDHLSFAGRDVREVHNFPFQGVIDCEPTTEPTTEPTTEPTTEPTTEPTTEPTTEPTTEPTTEPTTEPTTEPTTEPTTDPTTEPTDVGSGGGEQGPGSDYYWSSDGGGGGTGLAAAGGPGAAILAGGALATAAGLLLLLLSGRSSARRPTAPRRP
;
A
#
# COMPACT_ATOMS: atom_id res chain seq x y z
N MET A 1 -30.37 -58.92 -2.13
CA MET A 1 -29.07 -59.13 -2.74
C MET A 1 -28.25 -57.81 -2.51
N GLY A 2 -27.49 -57.76 -1.43
CA GLY A 2 -26.78 -56.60 -0.99
C GLY A 2 -25.30 -56.79 -1.19
N LEU A 3 -24.64 -55.81 -1.77
CA LEU A 3 -23.19 -55.73 -1.77
C LEU A 3 -22.74 -54.65 -0.78
N ARG A 4 -22.02 -55.09 0.23
CA ARG A 4 -21.27 -54.20 1.17
C ARG A 4 -19.87 -54.05 0.63
N THR A 5 -19.43 -52.82 0.40
CA THR A 5 -18.03 -52.45 0.14
C THR A 5 -17.39 -52.03 1.45
N ALA A 6 -16.35 -52.77 1.87
CA ALA A 6 -15.56 -52.49 3.05
C ALA A 6 -14.45 -51.49 2.73
N GLY A 7 -14.42 -50.38 3.45
CA GLY A 7 -13.29 -49.44 3.46
C GLY A 7 -12.15 -49.96 4.34
N ARG A 8 -10.94 -50.02 3.80
CA ARG A 8 -9.70 -50.32 4.54
C ARG A 8 -9.11 -49.01 5.10
N ALA A 9 -9.07 -48.93 6.41
CA ALA A 9 -8.27 -47.92 7.11
C ALA A 9 -6.81 -48.39 7.13
N LEU A 10 -5.90 -47.56 6.64
CA LEU A 10 -4.46 -47.73 6.78
C LEU A 10 -4.02 -46.98 8.05
N THR A 11 -3.66 -47.74 9.07
CA THR A 11 -3.00 -47.25 10.27
C THR A 11 -1.49 -47.23 10.01
N VAL A 12 -0.87 -46.04 9.94
CA VAL A 12 0.58 -45.89 9.94
C VAL A 12 1.02 -45.68 11.37
N ALA A 13 1.68 -46.71 11.95
CA ALA A 13 2.35 -46.59 13.24
C ALA A 13 3.72 -45.95 13.02
N GLY A 14 3.92 -44.72 13.50
CA GLY A 14 5.22 -44.05 13.51
C GLY A 14 6.03 -44.47 14.74
N MET A 15 7.20 -45.08 14.53
CA MET A 15 8.20 -45.29 15.57
C MET A 15 8.93 -43.95 15.85
N LEU A 16 8.81 -43.45 17.08
CA LEU A 16 9.69 -42.42 17.59
C LEU A 16 11.04 -43.07 17.96
N ALA A 17 12.06 -42.78 17.22
CA ALA A 17 13.47 -42.99 17.64
C ALA A 17 14.01 -41.66 18.17
N ALA A 18 14.20 -41.54 19.48
CA ALA A 18 14.91 -40.45 20.09
C ALA A 18 16.41 -40.62 19.86
N ALA A 19 16.97 -39.87 18.92
CA ALA A 19 18.40 -39.67 18.78
C ALA A 19 18.74 -38.27 19.32
N ALA A 20 19.49 -38.24 20.45
CA ALA A 20 20.15 -37.02 20.91
C ALA A 20 21.29 -36.74 19.93
N GLY A 21 21.14 -35.78 19.07
CA GLY A 21 22.13 -35.29 18.12
C GLY A 21 22.23 -33.78 18.21
N ALA A 22 23.45 -33.26 18.26
CA ALA A 22 23.79 -31.84 18.27
C ALA A 22 22.91 -31.08 17.26
N GLY A 23 22.26 -30.02 17.74
CA GLY A 23 21.37 -29.21 16.93
C GLY A 23 22.14 -28.53 15.81
N LEU A 24 22.01 -29.09 14.61
CA LEU A 24 22.21 -28.35 13.39
C LEU A 24 21.06 -27.32 13.37
N VAL A 25 21.38 -26.06 13.62
CA VAL A 25 20.50 -24.95 13.24
C VAL A 25 20.51 -24.94 11.72
N VAL A 26 19.59 -25.71 11.13
CA VAL A 26 19.30 -25.61 9.71
C VAL A 26 18.61 -24.27 9.56
N SER A 27 19.32 -23.25 9.09
CA SER A 27 18.69 -22.03 8.61
C SER A 27 17.62 -22.44 7.61
N PRO A 28 16.37 -21.93 7.72
CA PRO A 28 15.37 -22.24 6.71
C PRO A 28 15.96 -21.85 5.34
N PRO A 29 15.71 -22.65 4.30
CA PRO A 29 16.15 -22.28 2.96
C PRO A 29 15.58 -20.88 2.65
N ALA A 30 16.43 -20.01 2.13
CA ALA A 30 15.97 -18.73 1.59
C ALA A 30 14.95 -19.05 0.49
N TRP A 31 13.71 -18.64 0.71
CA TRP A 31 12.62 -18.93 -0.21
C TRP A 31 12.74 -17.99 -1.41
N ALA A 32 12.89 -18.55 -2.60
CA ALA A 32 12.67 -17.81 -3.83
C ALA A 32 11.21 -17.38 -3.91
N VAL A 33 10.93 -16.14 -4.32
CA VAL A 33 9.59 -15.74 -4.68
C VAL A 33 9.33 -16.32 -6.08
N GLY A 34 8.48 -17.33 -6.16
CA GLY A 34 8.08 -17.94 -7.42
C GLY A 34 7.18 -17.00 -8.24
N PRO A 35 6.90 -17.34 -9.51
CA PRO A 35 6.12 -16.46 -10.36
C PRO A 35 4.73 -16.19 -9.79
N VAL A 36 4.51 -14.99 -9.25
CA VAL A 36 3.26 -14.58 -8.58
C VAL A 36 2.91 -13.14 -8.94
N ASN A 37 1.62 -12.86 -9.08
CA ASN A 37 1.10 -11.50 -9.01
C ASN A 37 0.84 -11.18 -7.52
N PRO A 38 1.60 -10.30 -6.86
CA PRO A 38 1.52 -10.13 -5.42
C PRO A 38 0.23 -9.47 -4.93
N VAL A 39 -0.50 -8.79 -5.80
CA VAL A 39 -1.80 -8.16 -5.46
C VAL A 39 -2.92 -9.21 -5.48
N LEU A 40 -2.93 -10.07 -6.48
CA LEU A 40 -3.96 -11.09 -6.63
C LEU A 40 -3.64 -12.35 -5.81
N ILE A 41 -2.37 -12.73 -5.74
CA ILE A 41 -1.82 -13.97 -5.17
C ILE A 41 -2.34 -15.20 -5.93
N ASP A 42 -3.65 -15.44 -5.92
CA ASP A 42 -4.33 -16.40 -6.79
C ASP A 42 -5.22 -15.64 -7.80
N ILE A 43 -5.03 -15.92 -9.08
CA ILE A 43 -5.82 -15.29 -10.15
C ILE A 43 -7.26 -15.78 -10.16
N ALA A 44 -7.51 -17.02 -9.71
CA ALA A 44 -8.84 -17.61 -9.69
C ALA A 44 -9.66 -17.17 -8.47
N ASP A 45 -8.97 -16.81 -7.37
CA ASP A 45 -9.57 -16.34 -6.11
C ASP A 45 -8.69 -15.17 -5.58
N PRO A 46 -8.83 -13.96 -6.16
CA PRO A 46 -7.95 -12.86 -5.85
C PRO A 46 -8.01 -12.42 -4.39
N ALA A 47 -6.85 -12.34 -3.72
CA ALA A 47 -6.76 -11.96 -2.32
C ALA A 47 -7.35 -10.57 -2.03
N ASN A 48 -7.29 -9.63 -3.00
CA ASN A 48 -7.96 -8.33 -2.93
C ASN A 48 -9.41 -8.36 -3.42
N ALA A 49 -10.01 -9.51 -3.68
CA ALA A 49 -11.34 -9.65 -4.28
C ALA A 49 -11.57 -8.75 -5.51
N GLY A 50 -10.51 -8.39 -6.23
CA GLY A 50 -10.56 -7.53 -7.42
C GLY A 50 -10.64 -6.03 -7.14
N PHE A 51 -10.53 -5.58 -5.90
CA PHE A 51 -10.52 -4.15 -5.57
C PHE A 51 -9.17 -3.49 -5.91
N LEU A 52 -9.22 -2.23 -6.37
CA LEU A 52 -8.01 -1.46 -6.67
C LEU A 52 -7.32 -0.99 -5.38
N VAL A 53 -8.08 -0.38 -4.49
CA VAL A 53 -7.65 0.04 -3.15
C VAL A 53 -8.15 -1.00 -2.16
N PHE A 54 -7.23 -1.62 -1.41
CA PHE A 54 -7.55 -2.66 -0.45
C PHE A 54 -6.80 -2.40 0.85
N VAL A 55 -7.53 -1.96 1.88
CA VAL A 55 -6.99 -1.42 3.14
C VAL A 55 -7.52 -2.23 4.31
N GLU A 56 -6.62 -2.65 5.22
CA GLU A 56 -6.98 -3.52 6.34
C GLU A 56 -7.85 -2.82 7.39
N ASN A 57 -7.50 -1.58 7.73
CA ASN A 57 -8.15 -0.78 8.77
C ASN A 57 -8.88 0.42 8.17
N ASP A 58 -8.71 1.59 8.74
CA ASP A 58 -9.45 2.80 8.46
C ASP A 58 -8.92 3.57 7.25
N VAL A 59 -9.78 4.40 6.67
CA VAL A 59 -9.45 5.29 5.56
C VAL A 59 -9.99 6.69 5.81
N ILE A 60 -9.16 7.72 5.52
CA ILE A 60 -9.57 9.12 5.49
C ILE A 60 -9.51 9.64 4.04
N LEU A 61 -10.63 10.16 3.56
CA LEU A 61 -10.78 10.65 2.19
C LEU A 61 -10.94 12.17 2.19
N GLU A 62 -9.89 12.89 1.78
CA GLU A 62 -9.88 14.35 1.63
C GLU A 62 -9.51 14.82 0.22
N ALA A 63 -9.00 13.94 -0.62
CA ALA A 63 -8.62 14.24 -1.99
C ALA A 63 -9.85 14.31 -2.92
N ASP A 64 -9.75 13.91 -4.17
CA ASP A 64 -10.85 14.05 -5.14
C ASP A 64 -11.56 12.72 -5.39
N GLU A 65 -10.85 11.72 -5.90
CA GLU A 65 -11.48 10.45 -6.25
C GLU A 65 -10.54 9.24 -6.31
N SER A 66 -11.16 8.07 -6.35
CA SER A 66 -10.56 6.83 -6.85
C SER A 66 -11.30 6.41 -8.11
N GLU A 67 -10.59 6.33 -9.23
CA GLU A 67 -11.13 5.79 -10.50
C GLU A 67 -11.41 4.28 -10.44
N GLY A 68 -10.92 3.62 -9.39
CA GLY A 68 -11.12 2.21 -9.11
C GLY A 68 -11.93 1.97 -7.85
N THR A 69 -12.24 0.70 -7.63
CA THR A 69 -13.02 0.20 -6.50
C THR A 69 -12.20 0.18 -5.21
N MET A 70 -12.85 0.29 -4.07
CA MET A 70 -12.21 0.37 -2.76
C MET A 70 -12.84 -0.63 -1.77
N ALA A 71 -12.00 -1.40 -1.06
CA ALA A 71 -12.39 -2.19 0.09
C ALA A 71 -11.60 -1.75 1.32
N VAL A 72 -12.31 -1.48 2.41
CA VAL A 72 -11.81 -0.97 3.68
C VAL A 72 -12.29 -1.89 4.79
N GLY A 73 -11.37 -2.44 5.58
CA GLY A 73 -11.71 -3.36 6.68
C GLY A 73 -12.26 -2.66 7.92
N GLY A 74 -11.83 -1.43 8.17
CA GLY A 74 -12.30 -0.56 9.26
C GLY A 74 -13.33 0.47 8.81
N ASP A 75 -13.24 1.67 9.36
CA ASP A 75 -14.16 2.78 9.14
C ASP A 75 -13.70 3.68 7.98
N VAL A 76 -14.67 4.33 7.34
CA VAL A 76 -14.43 5.36 6.33
C VAL A 76 -14.82 6.74 6.86
N THR A 77 -13.85 7.65 6.87
CA THR A 77 -14.04 9.08 7.11
C THR A 77 -13.87 9.84 5.79
N PHE A 78 -14.82 10.70 5.43
CA PHE A 78 -14.72 11.54 4.24
C PHE A 78 -14.88 13.01 4.64
N ARG A 79 -13.77 13.76 4.57
CA ARG A 79 -13.73 15.14 5.03
C ARG A 79 -14.05 16.16 3.94
N ARG A 80 -14.07 15.71 2.68
CA ARG A 80 -14.46 16.48 1.48
C ARG A 80 -15.36 15.65 0.58
N ASN A 81 -15.85 16.24 -0.52
CA ASN A 81 -16.46 15.45 -1.59
C ASN A 81 -15.42 14.48 -2.13
N TYR A 82 -15.80 13.21 -2.24
CA TYR A 82 -14.94 12.17 -2.78
C TYR A 82 -15.76 11.21 -3.63
N ASN A 83 -15.23 10.79 -4.77
CA ASN A 83 -15.88 9.82 -5.62
C ASN A 83 -15.14 8.47 -5.55
N VAL A 84 -15.88 7.37 -5.47
CA VAL A 84 -15.35 6.02 -5.67
C VAL A 84 -15.99 5.47 -6.92
N MET A 85 -15.17 5.14 -7.91
CA MET A 85 -15.65 4.70 -9.21
C MET A 85 -15.53 3.19 -9.37
N ARG A 86 -16.45 2.59 -10.10
CA ARG A 86 -16.33 1.22 -10.55
C ARG A 86 -16.33 1.19 -12.07
N PRO A 87 -15.17 0.99 -12.70
CA PRO A 87 -15.09 0.75 -14.13
C PRO A 87 -15.94 -0.45 -14.57
N ALA A 88 -16.50 -0.38 -15.76
CA ALA A 88 -17.33 -1.48 -16.29
C ALA A 88 -16.58 -2.83 -16.40
N SER A 89 -15.24 -2.76 -16.52
CA SER A 89 -14.35 -3.92 -16.55
C SER A 89 -13.87 -4.39 -15.19
N SER A 90 -14.29 -3.73 -14.10
CA SER A 90 -13.85 -4.11 -12.75
C SER A 90 -14.27 -5.55 -12.42
N PRO A 91 -13.35 -6.38 -11.90
CA PRO A 91 -13.63 -7.78 -11.55
C PRO A 91 -14.31 -7.93 -10.18
N THR A 92 -14.58 -6.83 -9.45
CA THR A 92 -15.17 -6.93 -8.10
C THR A 92 -16.49 -7.69 -8.08
N PRO A 93 -16.72 -8.54 -7.07
CA PRO A 93 -17.94 -9.30 -6.93
C PRO A 93 -19.18 -8.41 -6.80
N GLU A 94 -20.34 -8.95 -7.17
CA GLU A 94 -21.66 -8.34 -6.94
C GLU A 94 -21.81 -6.87 -7.36
N ASN A 95 -21.01 -6.40 -8.31
CA ASN A 95 -21.03 -5.01 -8.76
C ASN A 95 -20.66 -3.98 -7.66
N VAL A 96 -19.87 -4.38 -6.67
CA VAL A 96 -19.48 -3.50 -5.55
C VAL A 96 -18.36 -2.56 -5.97
N ALA A 97 -18.58 -1.26 -5.72
CA ALA A 97 -17.58 -0.21 -5.90
C ALA A 97 -16.86 0.12 -4.58
N LEU A 98 -17.61 0.16 -3.48
CA LEU A 98 -17.10 0.42 -2.14
C LEU A 98 -17.58 -0.68 -1.19
N TYR A 99 -16.64 -1.34 -0.52
CA TYR A 99 -16.89 -2.22 0.62
C TYR A 99 -16.27 -1.64 1.89
N VAL A 100 -17.04 -1.54 2.97
CA VAL A 100 -16.60 -1.05 4.28
C VAL A 100 -16.96 -2.12 5.30
N GLY A 101 -15.94 -2.76 5.90
CA GLY A 101 -16.11 -3.77 6.94
C GLY A 101 -16.54 -3.20 8.29
N GLY A 102 -16.17 -1.94 8.57
CA GLY A 102 -16.66 -1.11 9.66
C GLY A 102 -17.85 -0.24 9.25
N GLY A 103 -17.83 1.02 9.66
CA GLY A 103 -18.90 1.99 9.48
C GLY A 103 -18.47 3.27 8.76
N LEU A 104 -19.42 4.23 8.75
CA LEU A 104 -19.19 5.58 8.25
C LEU A 104 -18.94 6.52 9.43
N ASN A 105 -17.76 7.12 9.50
CA ASN A 105 -17.39 8.02 10.59
C ASN A 105 -17.91 9.45 10.34
N PHE A 106 -19.24 9.62 10.39
CA PHE A 106 -19.89 10.91 10.22
C PHE A 106 -19.46 11.99 11.21
N PRO A 107 -19.16 11.68 12.51
CA PRO A 107 -18.67 12.70 13.43
C PRO A 107 -17.39 13.41 12.99
N GLN A 108 -16.57 12.79 12.17
CA GLN A 108 -15.35 13.37 11.61
C GLN A 108 -15.48 13.75 10.13
N ALA A 109 -16.62 13.51 9.52
CA ALA A 109 -16.89 13.92 8.15
C ALA A 109 -16.94 15.44 8.01
N GLY A 110 -16.57 15.94 6.83
CA GLY A 110 -16.66 17.38 6.53
C GLY A 110 -18.12 17.84 6.47
N SER A 111 -18.44 18.98 7.03
CA SER A 111 -19.82 19.49 7.19
C SER A 111 -20.59 19.68 5.87
N GLY A 112 -19.94 19.67 4.73
CA GLY A 112 -20.55 19.77 3.40
C GLY A 112 -20.17 18.61 2.47
N SER A 113 -19.57 17.55 3.00
CA SER A 113 -19.00 16.48 2.20
C SER A 113 -20.00 15.43 1.75
N ILE A 114 -19.80 14.91 0.55
CA ILE A 114 -20.58 13.80 -0.01
C ILE A 114 -19.59 12.76 -0.56
N LEU A 115 -19.71 11.53 -0.05
CA LEU A 115 -19.05 10.38 -0.61
C LEU A 115 -19.93 9.76 -1.71
N ARG A 116 -19.53 9.87 -2.98
CA ARG A 116 -20.31 9.38 -4.12
C ARG A 116 -19.76 8.07 -4.65
N ILE A 117 -20.67 7.13 -4.85
CA ILE A 117 -20.36 5.83 -5.43
C ILE A 117 -20.82 5.81 -6.88
N MET A 118 -19.87 5.75 -7.80
CA MET A 118 -20.06 5.90 -9.24
C MET A 118 -19.91 4.55 -9.96
N GLY A 119 -20.97 4.09 -10.62
CA GLY A 119 -20.93 2.90 -11.47
C GLY A 119 -21.03 1.54 -10.76
N GLY A 120 -21.27 1.52 -9.45
CA GLY A 120 -21.42 0.30 -8.65
C GLY A 120 -22.23 0.53 -7.39
N GLN A 121 -22.18 -0.41 -6.47
CA GLN A 121 -22.90 -0.42 -5.20
C GLN A 121 -21.95 -0.18 -4.02
N ALA A 122 -22.50 0.26 -2.88
CA ALA A 122 -21.79 0.31 -1.60
C ALA A 122 -22.25 -0.82 -0.68
N ARG A 123 -21.30 -1.35 0.10
CA ARG A 123 -21.55 -2.24 1.23
C ARG A 123 -20.92 -1.62 2.46
N VAL A 124 -21.68 -1.50 3.56
CA VAL A 124 -21.21 -0.93 4.85
C VAL A 124 -21.75 -1.82 5.96
N MET A 125 -20.84 -2.53 6.65
CA MET A 125 -21.25 -3.64 7.52
C MET A 125 -21.76 -3.20 8.89
N ASP A 126 -21.25 -2.08 9.44
CA ASP A 126 -21.77 -1.54 10.71
C ASP A 126 -22.93 -0.58 10.44
N ASP A 127 -24.16 -1.12 10.44
CA ASP A 127 -25.40 -0.39 10.23
C ASP A 127 -25.82 0.49 11.41
N THR A 128 -25.09 0.44 12.51
CA THR A 128 -25.33 1.34 13.67
C THR A 128 -24.79 2.76 13.43
N THR A 129 -23.94 2.93 12.42
CA THR A 129 -23.27 4.19 12.10
C THR A 129 -24.05 5.08 11.13
N TYR A 130 -25.15 4.57 10.54
CA TYR A 130 -25.93 5.32 9.55
C TYR A 130 -27.41 4.90 9.52
N ASP A 131 -28.24 5.82 9.02
CA ASP A 131 -29.58 5.49 8.52
C ASP A 131 -29.59 5.50 6.99
N ALA A 132 -30.16 4.46 6.37
CA ALA A 132 -30.18 4.31 4.92
C ALA A 132 -31.58 4.55 4.33
N PHE A 133 -31.61 5.22 3.18
CA PHE A 133 -32.86 5.55 2.46
C PHE A 133 -32.71 5.25 0.96
N VAL A 134 -33.83 4.98 0.31
CA VAL A 134 -33.87 5.04 -1.16
C VAL A 134 -33.86 6.50 -1.57
N GLY A 135 -32.91 6.91 -2.41
CA GLY A 135 -32.76 8.29 -2.84
C GLY A 135 -32.18 8.41 -4.24
N GLY A 136 -32.76 9.27 -5.07
CA GLY A 136 -32.27 9.50 -6.41
C GLY A 136 -32.21 8.24 -7.28
N PRO A 137 -31.09 7.98 -7.97
CA PRO A 137 -30.92 6.78 -8.79
C PRO A 137 -30.64 5.50 -7.98
N GLY A 138 -30.16 5.63 -6.73
CA GLY A 138 -29.77 4.53 -5.88
C GLY A 138 -30.22 4.66 -4.45
N ALA A 139 -29.30 4.58 -3.51
CA ALA A 139 -29.54 4.72 -2.08
C ALA A 139 -28.62 5.78 -1.46
N VAL A 140 -28.98 6.27 -0.29
CA VAL A 140 -28.19 7.21 0.50
C VAL A 140 -28.03 6.67 1.92
N ALA A 141 -26.88 6.96 2.56
CA ALA A 141 -26.65 6.75 3.97
C ALA A 141 -26.28 8.08 4.63
N VAL A 142 -26.95 8.41 5.73
CA VAL A 142 -26.81 9.65 6.50
C VAL A 142 -26.51 9.33 7.96
N PRO A 143 -26.07 10.28 8.80
CA PRO A 143 -25.94 10.07 10.23
C PRO A 143 -27.24 9.57 10.87
N PRO A 144 -27.20 8.72 11.91
CA PRO A 144 -28.38 8.19 12.56
C PRO A 144 -29.33 9.31 13.07
N GLY A 145 -30.62 9.20 12.74
CA GLY A 145 -31.66 10.14 13.10
C GLY A 145 -31.84 11.33 12.15
N GLU A 146 -31.01 11.44 11.11
CA GLU A 146 -31.09 12.51 10.12
C GLU A 146 -31.96 12.13 8.91
N ALA A 147 -32.44 13.15 8.18
CA ALA A 147 -33.26 12.95 6.99
C ALA A 147 -32.41 12.58 5.76
N ALA A 148 -33.01 11.94 4.76
CA ALA A 148 -32.32 11.46 3.55
C ALA A 148 -31.56 12.52 2.74
N ASP A 149 -31.92 13.78 2.88
CA ASP A 149 -31.25 14.92 2.22
C ASP A 149 -30.18 15.60 3.08
N TYR A 150 -29.93 15.06 4.28
CA TYR A 150 -28.89 15.58 5.17
C TYR A 150 -27.47 15.44 4.54
N ILE A 151 -26.60 16.35 4.90
CA ILE A 151 -25.17 16.36 4.52
C ILE A 151 -24.36 16.61 5.81
N PRO A 152 -23.31 15.77 6.11
CA PRO A 152 -22.64 14.83 5.21
C PRO A 152 -23.43 13.54 4.95
N ARG A 153 -23.19 12.92 3.78
CA ARG A 153 -23.81 11.63 3.41
C ARG A 153 -23.00 10.82 2.40
N LEU A 154 -23.29 9.52 2.32
CA LEU A 154 -22.90 8.67 1.20
C LEU A 154 -24.06 8.62 0.19
N GLU A 155 -23.76 8.78 -1.11
CA GLU A 155 -24.71 8.67 -2.22
C GLU A 155 -24.28 7.58 -3.20
N VAL A 156 -25.18 6.62 -3.47
CA VAL A 156 -24.99 5.64 -4.53
C VAL A 156 -25.69 6.12 -5.81
N GLN A 157 -24.94 6.24 -6.90
CA GLN A 157 -25.42 6.78 -8.18
C GLN A 157 -25.99 5.72 -9.12
N THR A 158 -26.04 4.46 -8.70
CA THR A 158 -26.62 3.33 -9.43
C THR A 158 -27.74 2.69 -8.61
N ALA A 159 -28.57 1.86 -9.26
CA ALA A 159 -29.65 1.18 -8.56
C ALA A 159 -29.13 0.32 -7.41
N GLN A 160 -29.60 0.63 -6.21
CA GLN A 160 -29.29 -0.10 -4.98
C GLN A 160 -30.48 0.02 -4.00
N THR A 161 -30.83 -1.08 -3.36
CA THR A 161 -31.80 -1.09 -2.26
C THR A 161 -31.11 -0.86 -0.92
N VAL A 162 -31.87 -0.42 0.09
CA VAL A 162 -31.34 -0.25 1.45
C VAL A 162 -30.80 -1.57 2.02
N ALA A 163 -31.48 -2.70 1.74
CA ALA A 163 -31.08 -4.00 2.25
C ALA A 163 -29.73 -4.49 1.67
N GLU A 164 -29.31 -3.96 0.54
CA GLU A 164 -28.01 -4.32 -0.05
C GLU A 164 -26.82 -3.66 0.65
N PHE A 165 -27.00 -2.61 1.44
CA PHE A 165 -25.89 -2.00 2.17
C PHE A 165 -25.19 -2.97 3.12
N THR A 166 -25.94 -3.79 3.83
CA THR A 166 -25.43 -4.72 4.85
C THR A 166 -25.18 -6.14 4.33
N GLN A 167 -25.29 -6.36 3.02
CA GLN A 167 -24.98 -7.67 2.44
C GLN A 167 -23.46 -7.86 2.38
N PRO A 168 -22.92 -8.89 3.04
CA PRO A 168 -21.50 -9.18 3.00
C PRO A 168 -21.09 -9.66 1.60
N VAL A 169 -19.84 -9.40 1.25
CA VAL A 169 -19.17 -9.94 0.05
C VAL A 169 -18.25 -11.07 0.52
N PRO A 170 -18.61 -12.33 0.31
CA PRO A 170 -17.89 -13.47 0.90
C PRO A 170 -16.43 -13.59 0.46
N GLU A 171 -16.10 -13.05 -0.72
CA GLU A 171 -14.76 -13.01 -1.29
C GLU A 171 -13.83 -12.04 -0.55
N VAL A 172 -14.37 -11.06 0.21
CA VAL A 172 -13.58 -10.09 0.96
C VAL A 172 -13.21 -10.68 2.32
N ASN A 173 -11.93 -10.96 2.51
CA ASN A 173 -11.37 -11.47 3.77
C ASN A 173 -10.04 -10.77 4.07
N PHE A 174 -10.13 -9.68 4.81
CA PHE A 174 -8.96 -8.85 5.15
C PHE A 174 -7.90 -9.61 5.95
N ASP A 175 -8.29 -10.39 6.96
CA ASP A 175 -7.34 -11.14 7.80
C ASP A 175 -6.51 -12.12 6.99
N ALA A 176 -7.17 -12.90 6.13
CA ALA A 176 -6.49 -13.87 5.28
C ALA A 176 -5.60 -13.18 4.24
N ALA A 177 -6.10 -12.13 3.58
CA ALA A 177 -5.36 -11.37 2.57
C ALA A 177 -4.13 -10.69 3.17
N PHE A 178 -4.27 -9.94 4.26
CA PHE A 178 -3.16 -9.22 4.87
C PHE A 178 -2.12 -10.13 5.53
N SER A 179 -2.53 -11.30 6.03
CA SER A 179 -1.57 -12.34 6.45
C SER A 179 -0.65 -12.77 5.29
N GLN A 180 -1.23 -13.00 4.10
CA GLN A 180 -0.48 -13.37 2.90
C GLN A 180 0.34 -12.20 2.35
N TYR A 181 -0.24 -11.00 2.27
CA TYR A 181 0.45 -9.79 1.82
C TYR A 181 1.70 -9.49 2.64
N ARG A 182 1.61 -9.60 3.97
CA ARG A 182 2.77 -9.38 4.87
C ARG A 182 3.87 -10.42 4.66
N THR A 183 3.50 -11.67 4.45
CA THR A 183 4.44 -12.74 4.15
C THR A 183 5.15 -12.46 2.83
N LEU A 184 4.39 -12.24 1.78
CA LEU A 184 4.92 -12.02 0.43
C LEU A 184 5.72 -10.70 0.34
N SER A 185 5.29 -9.63 1.03
CA SER A 185 6.04 -8.37 1.11
C SER A 185 7.44 -8.59 1.71
N THR A 186 7.52 -9.41 2.78
CA THR A 186 8.79 -9.76 3.42
C THR A 186 9.67 -10.59 2.49
N GLU A 187 9.10 -11.58 1.80
CA GLU A 187 9.83 -12.42 0.84
C GLU A 187 10.35 -11.59 -0.35
N MET A 188 9.52 -10.72 -0.93
CA MET A 188 9.94 -9.77 -1.98
C MET A 188 11.05 -8.84 -1.51
N GLY A 189 11.03 -8.42 -0.23
CA GLY A 189 12.08 -7.60 0.37
C GLY A 189 13.45 -8.30 0.43
N GLN A 190 13.49 -9.63 0.32
CA GLN A 190 14.71 -10.43 0.30
C GLN A 190 15.23 -10.71 -1.12
N CYS A 191 14.51 -10.31 -2.17
CA CYS A 191 14.96 -10.50 -3.54
C CYS A 191 16.29 -9.81 -3.80
N ALA A 192 17.19 -10.52 -4.50
CA ALA A 192 18.50 -9.98 -4.85
C ALA A 192 18.37 -8.75 -5.77
N ASN A 193 19.14 -7.71 -5.48
CA ASN A 193 19.16 -6.52 -6.32
C ASN A 193 19.74 -6.84 -7.70
N THR A 194 18.97 -6.57 -8.75
CA THR A 194 19.38 -6.82 -10.15
C THR A 194 19.55 -5.54 -10.95
N VAL A 195 19.09 -4.41 -10.43
CA VAL A 195 19.16 -3.10 -11.10
C VAL A 195 20.08 -2.18 -10.32
N ALA A 196 21.00 -1.52 -11.02
CA ALA A 196 21.87 -0.50 -10.45
C ALA A 196 21.35 0.90 -10.71
N LEU A 197 21.49 1.78 -9.70
CA LEU A 197 21.35 3.22 -9.91
C LEU A 197 22.61 3.74 -10.62
N THR A 198 22.43 4.44 -11.73
CA THR A 198 23.55 4.97 -12.54
C THR A 198 23.41 6.49 -12.75
N SER A 199 24.50 7.15 -13.07
CA SER A 199 24.51 8.52 -13.62
C SER A 199 24.12 8.50 -15.10
N ALA A 200 23.96 9.68 -15.70
CA ALA A 200 23.54 9.83 -17.11
C ALA A 200 24.49 9.18 -18.12
N ASP A 201 25.77 9.02 -17.79
CA ASP A 201 26.78 8.35 -18.60
C ASP A 201 26.83 6.83 -18.39
N GLY A 202 25.94 6.26 -17.56
CA GLY A 202 25.86 4.85 -17.24
C GLY A 202 26.82 4.38 -16.15
N THR A 203 27.57 5.29 -15.51
CA THR A 203 28.44 4.95 -14.38
C THR A 203 27.60 4.61 -13.16
N GLN A 204 27.85 3.46 -12.51
CA GLN A 204 27.14 3.06 -11.31
C GLN A 204 27.40 4.06 -10.17
N LEU A 205 26.32 4.49 -9.52
CA LEU A 205 26.40 5.39 -8.37
C LEU A 205 26.92 4.65 -7.14
N VAL A 206 27.76 5.33 -6.38
CA VAL A 206 28.23 4.81 -5.07
C VAL A 206 27.11 5.00 -4.05
N ARG A 207 26.84 3.96 -3.28
CA ARG A 207 25.77 3.98 -2.27
C ARG A 207 26.33 4.15 -0.87
N PRO A 208 25.61 4.82 0.07
CA PRO A 208 24.33 5.50 -0.16
C PRO A 208 24.47 6.70 -1.10
N VAL A 209 23.48 6.89 -1.96
CA VAL A 209 23.48 8.01 -2.91
C VAL A 209 23.30 9.35 -2.17
N PRO A 210 24.05 10.40 -2.54
CA PRO A 210 23.87 11.73 -1.95
C PRO A 210 22.47 12.31 -2.23
N SER A 211 21.95 13.12 -1.30
CA SER A 211 20.73 13.89 -1.53
C SER A 211 20.88 14.84 -2.71
N GLY A 212 19.80 15.02 -3.48
CA GLY A 212 19.78 15.80 -4.71
C GLY A 212 20.24 15.02 -5.96
N THR A 213 20.39 13.71 -5.85
CA THR A 213 20.86 12.87 -6.96
C THR A 213 19.76 12.64 -8.00
N GLN A 214 20.12 12.79 -9.28
CA GLN A 214 19.36 12.27 -10.41
C GLN A 214 19.92 10.91 -10.79
N ALA A 215 19.11 9.89 -10.73
CA ALA A 215 19.51 8.52 -11.04
C ALA A 215 18.85 7.99 -12.30
N TYR A 216 19.49 7.04 -12.94
CA TYR A 216 19.04 6.37 -14.15
C TYR A 216 18.94 4.87 -13.90
N LEU A 217 17.92 4.24 -14.47
CA LEU A 217 17.71 2.80 -14.44
C LEU A 217 17.78 2.22 -15.84
N SER A 218 18.39 1.04 -15.95
CA SER A 218 18.34 0.20 -17.17
C SER A 218 17.86 -1.18 -16.76
N LEU A 219 16.73 -1.59 -17.33
CA LEU A 219 16.09 -2.87 -17.01
C LEU A 219 16.56 -3.96 -18.00
N THR A 220 16.38 -5.20 -17.59
CA THR A 220 16.51 -6.37 -18.47
C THR A 220 15.12 -6.79 -18.92
N ALA A 221 14.92 -6.87 -20.23
CA ALA A 221 13.63 -7.28 -20.80
C ALA A 221 13.32 -8.75 -20.50
N GLY A 222 12.04 -9.06 -20.32
CA GLY A 222 11.56 -10.44 -20.18
C GLY A 222 11.81 -11.07 -18.80
N THR A 223 12.05 -10.26 -17.76
CA THR A 223 12.34 -10.74 -16.39
C THR A 223 11.80 -9.77 -15.34
N THR A 224 11.81 -10.23 -14.09
CA THR A 224 11.66 -9.35 -12.92
C THR A 224 12.97 -8.60 -12.68
N ASN A 225 12.88 -7.30 -12.61
CA ASN A 225 13.97 -6.40 -12.25
C ASN A 225 13.78 -5.94 -10.82
N VAL A 226 14.82 -6.03 -9.98
CA VAL A 226 14.74 -5.69 -8.56
C VAL A 226 15.68 -4.54 -8.23
N LEU A 227 15.11 -3.48 -7.67
CA LEU A 227 15.83 -2.35 -7.11
C LEU A 227 15.59 -2.31 -5.60
N ASN A 228 16.65 -2.51 -4.81
CA ASN A 228 16.59 -2.36 -3.36
C ASN A 228 17.19 -1.01 -2.95
N VAL A 229 16.41 -0.18 -2.25
CA VAL A 229 16.83 1.12 -1.70
C VAL A 229 16.36 1.25 -0.25
N THR A 230 17.02 2.11 0.50
CA THR A 230 16.49 2.55 1.80
C THR A 230 15.55 3.74 1.62
N ALA A 231 14.65 3.97 2.57
CA ALA A 231 13.78 5.15 2.61
C ALA A 231 14.60 6.46 2.46
N ALA A 232 15.73 6.56 3.18
CA ALA A 232 16.60 7.73 3.10
C ALA A 232 17.28 7.92 1.72
N GLU A 233 17.61 6.82 1.02
CA GLU A 233 18.13 6.92 -0.35
C GLU A 233 17.05 7.35 -1.32
N LEU A 234 15.83 6.84 -1.17
CA LEU A 234 14.69 7.20 -2.02
C LEU A 234 14.36 8.69 -1.89
N ASP A 235 14.25 9.20 -0.66
CA ASP A 235 14.03 10.63 -0.38
C ASP A 235 15.17 11.51 -0.90
N GLY A 236 16.39 10.97 -0.93
CA GLY A 236 17.56 11.66 -1.50
C GLY A 236 17.55 11.79 -3.02
N LEU A 237 16.72 11.05 -3.74
CA LEU A 237 16.63 11.09 -5.20
C LEU A 237 15.70 12.23 -5.65
N THR A 238 16.17 13.11 -6.53
CA THR A 238 15.32 14.14 -7.16
C THR A 238 14.58 13.60 -8.37
N SER A 239 15.16 12.65 -9.08
CA SER A 239 14.52 11.95 -10.20
C SER A 239 15.08 10.56 -10.41
N LEU A 240 14.21 9.70 -10.94
CA LEU A 240 14.53 8.34 -11.37
C LEU A 240 14.17 8.22 -12.85
N THR A 241 15.17 8.21 -13.72
CA THR A 241 14.98 8.18 -15.18
C THR A 241 15.10 6.76 -15.71
N PHE A 242 14.10 6.33 -16.45
CA PHE A 242 14.01 4.98 -17.01
C PHE A 242 14.53 4.97 -18.45
N ASN A 243 15.62 4.24 -18.70
CA ASN A 243 16.10 3.93 -20.03
C ASN A 243 15.28 2.80 -20.66
N GLU A 244 15.40 2.59 -21.96
CA GLU A 244 14.84 1.41 -22.60
C GLU A 244 15.64 0.12 -22.26
N PRO A 245 14.99 -1.03 -22.04
CA PRO A 245 13.54 -1.21 -22.02
C PRO A 245 12.91 -0.68 -20.72
N ARG A 246 11.64 -0.23 -20.82
CA ARG A 246 10.85 0.23 -19.69
C ARG A 246 10.02 -0.90 -19.09
N PRO A 247 9.43 -0.73 -17.87
CA PRO A 247 8.44 -1.65 -17.36
C PRO A 247 7.31 -1.88 -18.36
N GLY A 248 6.89 -3.13 -18.53
CA GLY A 248 5.87 -3.52 -19.49
C GLY A 248 5.58 -5.01 -19.44
N PRO A 249 4.77 -5.55 -20.36
CA PRO A 249 4.48 -6.98 -20.39
C PRO A 249 5.74 -7.84 -20.38
N GLY A 250 5.87 -8.69 -19.34
CA GLY A 250 7.04 -9.54 -19.13
C GLY A 250 8.30 -8.85 -18.61
N THR A 251 8.30 -7.53 -18.44
CA THR A 251 9.40 -6.75 -17.88
C THR A 251 8.90 -6.03 -16.62
N THR A 252 8.92 -6.71 -15.51
CA THR A 252 8.38 -6.20 -14.25
C THR A 252 9.48 -5.52 -13.44
N LEU A 253 9.15 -4.42 -12.77
CA LEU A 253 10.04 -3.74 -11.83
C LEU A 253 9.47 -3.85 -10.42
N LEU A 254 10.24 -4.47 -9.53
CA LEU A 254 10.05 -4.48 -8.09
C LEU A 254 11.02 -3.48 -7.45
N ILE A 255 10.50 -2.51 -6.72
CA ILE A 255 11.29 -1.56 -5.95
C ILE A 255 11.03 -1.86 -4.46
N ASN A 256 12.01 -2.41 -3.77
CA ASN A 256 11.95 -2.61 -2.33
C ASN A 256 12.53 -1.39 -1.61
N VAL A 257 11.72 -0.79 -0.74
CA VAL A 257 12.09 0.37 0.08
C VAL A 257 12.10 -0.06 1.54
N THR A 258 13.28 -0.08 2.17
CA THR A 258 13.42 -0.48 3.57
C THR A 258 13.40 0.72 4.51
N GLY A 259 12.68 0.58 5.61
CA GLY A 259 12.47 1.60 6.64
C GLY A 259 11.18 2.39 6.46
N ASN A 260 10.78 3.12 7.50
CA ASN A 260 9.70 4.09 7.42
C ASN A 260 10.10 5.24 6.48
N PHE A 261 9.14 5.73 5.73
CA PHE A 261 9.36 6.80 4.77
C PHE A 261 8.52 8.03 5.15
N ASN A 262 9.20 9.16 5.29
CA ASN A 262 8.57 10.47 5.44
C ASN A 262 9.37 11.42 4.55
N GLY A 263 8.80 11.84 3.43
CA GLY A 263 9.54 12.65 2.47
C GLY A 263 8.92 12.69 1.07
N SER A 264 9.77 12.97 0.09
CA SER A 264 9.37 13.17 -1.30
C SER A 264 9.76 11.99 -2.17
N MET A 265 8.80 11.48 -2.95
CA MET A 265 9.10 10.51 -4.00
C MET A 265 9.86 11.20 -5.15
N PRO A 266 10.85 10.54 -5.78
CA PRO A 266 11.53 11.10 -6.92
C PRO A 266 10.60 11.26 -8.12
N ASN A 267 10.83 12.30 -8.94
CA ASN A 267 10.15 12.42 -10.23
C ASN A 267 10.52 11.24 -11.14
N LEU A 268 9.53 10.50 -11.63
CA LEU A 268 9.70 9.35 -12.49
C LEU A 268 9.72 9.79 -13.96
N ALA A 269 10.91 9.84 -14.56
CA ALA A 269 11.08 10.29 -15.93
C ALA A 269 11.21 9.12 -16.92
N GLY A 270 10.46 9.18 -18.01
CA GLY A 270 10.51 8.16 -19.07
C GLY A 270 9.51 7.03 -18.91
N VAL A 271 8.69 7.03 -17.85
CA VAL A 271 7.53 6.15 -17.65
C VAL A 271 6.24 6.94 -17.66
N SER A 272 5.13 6.26 -17.69
CA SER A 272 3.78 6.82 -17.70
C SER A 272 2.80 5.79 -17.15
N SER A 273 1.53 6.14 -17.04
CA SER A 273 0.45 5.23 -16.66
C SER A 273 0.41 3.91 -17.45
N ALA A 274 0.91 3.88 -18.68
CA ALA A 274 1.04 2.64 -19.46
C ALA A 274 2.07 1.65 -18.88
N ASN A 275 3.03 2.13 -18.11
CA ASN A 275 4.07 1.32 -17.46
C ASN A 275 3.66 0.92 -16.03
N ALA A 276 2.78 1.69 -15.41
CA ALA A 276 2.34 1.53 -14.02
C ALA A 276 1.89 0.10 -13.66
N PRO A 277 1.13 -0.63 -14.51
CA PRO A 277 0.73 -2.01 -14.20
C PRO A 277 1.88 -3.01 -14.04
N TYR A 278 3.11 -2.62 -14.35
CA TYR A 278 4.31 -3.47 -14.29
C TYR A 278 5.35 -2.96 -13.29
N MET A 279 4.94 -2.01 -12.43
CA MET A 279 5.77 -1.42 -11.38
C MET A 279 5.14 -1.66 -10.01
N LEU A 280 5.96 -2.07 -9.04
CA LEU A 280 5.51 -2.33 -7.67
C LEU A 280 6.52 -1.76 -6.67
N TRP A 281 6.02 -0.89 -5.80
CA TRP A 281 6.75 -0.30 -4.67
C TRP A 281 6.43 -1.09 -3.42
N ASN A 282 7.35 -1.96 -3.01
CA ASN A 282 7.20 -2.81 -1.84
C ASN A 282 7.88 -2.17 -0.62
N PHE A 283 7.14 -2.06 0.47
CA PHE A 283 7.62 -1.55 1.76
C PHE A 283 7.57 -2.67 2.80
N PRO A 284 8.60 -3.55 2.84
CA PRO A 284 8.52 -4.83 3.56
C PRO A 284 8.47 -4.70 5.07
N ASP A 285 9.04 -3.64 5.63
CA ASP A 285 9.21 -3.42 7.07
C ASP A 285 8.66 -2.07 7.57
N ALA A 286 8.18 -1.21 6.66
CA ALA A 286 7.59 0.06 7.03
C ALA A 286 6.28 -0.13 7.81
N THR A 287 6.12 0.66 8.86
CA THR A 287 4.89 0.78 9.65
C THR A 287 4.24 2.15 9.50
N ASP A 288 4.94 3.08 8.87
CA ASP A 288 4.56 4.49 8.71
C ASP A 288 5.15 5.02 7.40
N LEU A 289 4.28 5.50 6.51
CA LEU A 289 4.63 6.06 5.22
C LEU A 289 3.91 7.40 5.05
N GLU A 290 4.65 8.48 5.13
CA GLU A 290 4.15 9.83 4.86
C GLU A 290 4.77 10.34 3.56
N ILE A 291 3.98 10.39 2.48
CA ILE A 291 4.40 10.88 1.17
C ILE A 291 4.02 12.35 1.05
N GLU A 292 4.99 13.23 1.35
CA GLU A 292 4.75 14.67 1.41
C GLU A 292 4.70 15.34 0.04
N ASN A 293 5.46 14.83 -0.91
CA ASN A 293 5.55 15.39 -2.25
C ASN A 293 5.87 14.32 -3.29
N SER A 294 5.19 14.39 -4.42
CA SER A 294 5.43 13.56 -5.60
C SER A 294 4.76 14.22 -6.79
N ASP A 295 5.31 14.04 -8.00
CA ASP A 295 4.50 13.98 -9.21
C ASP A 295 3.64 12.69 -9.14
N SER A 296 2.95 12.29 -10.21
CA SER A 296 2.26 11.00 -10.20
C SER A 296 3.24 9.85 -9.93
N LEU A 297 2.82 8.91 -9.09
CA LEU A 297 3.58 7.71 -8.78
C LEU A 297 3.06 6.55 -9.62
N GLU A 298 3.82 6.20 -10.65
CA GLU A 298 3.52 5.03 -11.47
C GLU A 298 3.81 3.75 -10.69
N GLY A 299 2.79 2.92 -10.57
CA GLY A 299 2.89 1.60 -9.95
C GLY A 299 2.06 1.42 -8.69
N THR A 300 2.02 0.19 -8.25
CA THR A 300 1.32 -0.24 -7.05
C THR A 300 2.08 0.14 -5.79
N VAL A 301 1.42 0.75 -4.81
CA VAL A 301 1.91 0.92 -3.43
C VAL A 301 1.57 -0.33 -2.64
N TYR A 302 2.58 -1.09 -2.23
CA TYR A 302 2.43 -2.35 -1.52
C TYR A 302 3.07 -2.28 -0.14
N ALA A 303 2.29 -1.82 0.84
CA ALA A 303 2.73 -1.50 2.19
C ALA A 303 1.81 -2.13 3.26
N PRO A 304 1.70 -3.48 3.33
CA PRO A 304 0.65 -4.14 4.10
C PRO A 304 0.81 -4.04 5.63
N ARG A 305 1.88 -3.39 6.11
CA ARG A 305 2.12 -3.11 7.54
C ARG A 305 2.01 -1.65 7.90
N ALA A 306 1.98 -0.76 6.89
CA ALA A 306 2.11 0.66 7.11
C ALA A 306 0.77 1.38 7.13
N ASP A 307 0.69 2.40 7.96
CA ASP A 307 -0.22 3.51 7.78
C ASP A 307 0.35 4.38 6.66
N LEU A 308 -0.45 4.63 5.64
CA LEU A 308 -0.07 5.39 4.45
C LEU A 308 -0.79 6.73 4.44
N ASP A 309 -0.03 7.80 4.63
CA ASP A 309 -0.48 9.18 4.49
C ASP A 309 -0.02 9.72 3.14
N TRP A 310 -0.95 9.96 2.24
CA TRP A 310 -0.67 10.52 0.92
C TRP A 310 -1.00 12.01 0.88
N TYR A 311 0.00 12.86 1.06
CA TYR A 311 -0.09 14.33 0.96
C TYR A 311 0.39 14.87 -0.40
N ALA A 312 0.95 14.03 -1.24
CA ALA A 312 1.60 14.44 -2.48
C ALA A 312 0.66 15.15 -3.45
N HIS A 313 1.23 15.98 -4.32
CA HIS A 313 0.47 16.70 -5.35
C HIS A 313 0.06 15.85 -6.54
N GLY A 314 0.71 14.72 -6.74
CA GLY A 314 0.47 13.78 -7.82
C GLY A 314 -0.50 12.66 -7.46
N ASN A 315 -0.90 11.91 -8.46
CA ASN A 315 -1.80 10.77 -8.34
C ASN A 315 -1.06 9.48 -8.01
N ILE A 316 -1.79 8.48 -7.54
CA ILE A 316 -1.30 7.10 -7.46
C ILE A 316 -1.81 6.36 -8.71
N GLU A 317 -0.87 5.90 -9.55
CA GLU A 317 -1.18 5.20 -10.80
C GLU A 317 -1.15 3.68 -10.56
N GLY A 318 -2.09 3.12 -9.76
CA GLY A 318 -2.08 1.69 -9.47
C GLY A 318 -2.84 1.26 -8.23
N ASN A 319 -2.60 0.02 -7.79
CA ASN A 319 -3.20 -0.47 -6.55
C ASN A 319 -2.63 0.23 -5.31
N VAL A 320 -3.44 0.28 -4.26
CA VAL A 320 -3.02 0.61 -2.90
C VAL A 320 -3.34 -0.57 -2.00
N ILE A 321 -2.30 -1.19 -1.43
CA ILE A 321 -2.39 -2.24 -0.41
C ILE A 321 -1.71 -1.70 0.85
N ALA A 322 -2.48 -1.29 1.85
CA ALA A 322 -1.95 -0.65 3.06
C ALA A 322 -2.72 -1.07 4.32
N ARG A 323 -2.11 -0.91 5.50
CA ARG A 323 -2.79 -1.16 6.78
C ARG A 323 -3.90 -0.13 7.01
N SER A 324 -3.61 1.15 6.86
CA SER A 324 -4.56 2.26 6.78
C SER A 324 -4.17 3.19 5.64
N PHE A 325 -5.10 4.03 5.19
CA PHE A 325 -4.83 4.92 4.06
C PHE A 325 -5.53 6.26 4.24
N ASP A 326 -4.73 7.29 4.38
CA ASP A 326 -5.19 8.67 4.43
C ASP A 326 -4.87 9.37 3.10
N HIS A 327 -5.90 9.51 2.25
CA HIS A 327 -5.82 10.21 0.98
C HIS A 327 -6.13 11.69 1.20
N LEU A 328 -5.08 12.45 1.56
CA LEU A 328 -5.20 13.77 2.14
C LEU A 328 -5.10 14.88 1.10
N SER A 329 -5.64 16.05 1.42
CA SER A 329 -5.53 17.22 0.57
C SER A 329 -4.46 18.17 1.08
N PHE A 330 -3.54 18.56 0.19
CA PHE A 330 -2.56 19.60 0.50
C PHE A 330 -3.16 20.98 0.27
N ALA A 331 -3.17 21.82 1.30
CA ALA A 331 -3.69 23.21 1.23
C ALA A 331 -5.14 23.35 0.68
N GLY A 332 -5.89 22.26 0.59
CA GLY A 332 -7.30 22.25 0.18
C GLY A 332 -7.57 22.61 -1.28
N ARG A 333 -6.59 22.48 -2.19
CA ARG A 333 -6.71 22.99 -3.57
C ARG A 333 -6.41 21.98 -4.67
N ASP A 334 -5.67 20.92 -4.39
CA ASP A 334 -5.17 20.05 -5.45
C ASP A 334 -6.06 18.83 -5.64
N VAL A 335 -6.39 18.57 -6.89
CA VAL A 335 -7.04 17.34 -7.33
C VAL A 335 -6.00 16.24 -7.28
N ARG A 336 -6.33 15.14 -6.62
CA ARG A 336 -5.52 13.94 -6.55
C ARG A 336 -6.42 12.75 -6.67
N GLU A 337 -5.92 11.76 -7.36
CA GLU A 337 -6.71 10.61 -7.73
C GLU A 337 -5.91 9.33 -7.52
N VAL A 338 -6.61 8.25 -7.25
CA VAL A 338 -6.07 6.91 -7.43
C VAL A 338 -6.56 6.40 -8.77
N HIS A 339 -5.67 6.34 -9.74
CA HIS A 339 -6.01 5.94 -11.11
C HIS A 339 -6.08 4.42 -11.26
N ASN A 340 -6.97 3.94 -12.12
CA ASN A 340 -7.27 2.52 -12.27
C ASN A 340 -6.28 1.80 -13.20
N PHE A 341 -5.04 1.61 -12.73
CA PHE A 341 -3.99 0.84 -13.39
C PHE A 341 -3.55 -0.37 -12.53
N PRO A 342 -4.42 -1.37 -12.33
CA PRO A 342 -4.12 -2.49 -11.45
C PRO A 342 -2.89 -3.26 -11.92
N PHE A 343 -2.13 -3.79 -10.97
CA PHE A 343 -0.90 -4.54 -11.22
C PHE A 343 -1.14 -5.78 -12.07
N GLN A 344 -0.39 -5.91 -13.15
CA GLN A 344 -0.44 -7.01 -14.10
C GLN A 344 0.90 -7.76 -14.24
N GLY A 345 1.92 -7.27 -13.53
CA GLY A 345 3.24 -7.88 -13.53
C GLY A 345 3.24 -9.24 -12.82
N VAL A 346 4.33 -9.95 -13.02
CA VAL A 346 4.67 -11.16 -12.27
C VAL A 346 6.00 -10.91 -11.59
N ILE A 347 6.07 -11.19 -10.30
CA ILE A 347 7.32 -11.19 -9.54
C ILE A 347 7.84 -12.63 -9.49
N ASP A 348 9.09 -12.78 -9.92
CA ASP A 348 9.82 -14.04 -9.91
C ASP A 348 11.29 -13.70 -9.64
N CYS A 349 11.76 -13.93 -8.41
CA CYS A 349 13.09 -13.51 -8.00
C CYS A 349 13.72 -14.46 -6.99
N GLU A 350 15.06 -14.60 -7.10
CA GLU A 350 15.86 -15.34 -6.16
C GLU A 350 16.24 -14.46 -4.94
N PRO A 351 16.34 -15.04 -3.76
CA PRO A 351 16.74 -14.32 -2.58
C PRO A 351 18.23 -13.91 -2.68
N THR A 352 18.60 -12.86 -1.94
CA THR A 352 20.00 -12.52 -1.73
C THR A 352 20.68 -13.72 -1.05
N THR A 353 21.59 -14.38 -1.75
CA THR A 353 22.43 -15.39 -1.13
C THR A 353 23.42 -14.65 -0.23
N GLU A 354 23.21 -14.72 1.08
CA GLU A 354 24.33 -14.38 1.98
C GLU A 354 25.51 -15.25 1.59
N PRO A 355 26.73 -14.69 1.46
CA PRO A 355 27.89 -15.51 1.21
C PRO A 355 27.99 -16.50 2.36
N THR A 356 27.74 -17.78 2.07
CA THR A 356 27.99 -18.89 2.99
C THR A 356 29.47 -18.99 3.16
N THR A 357 30.07 -18.08 3.94
CA THR A 357 31.40 -18.27 4.48
C THR A 357 31.31 -19.24 5.65
N GLU A 358 30.87 -20.46 5.39
CA GLU A 358 31.30 -21.55 6.23
C GLU A 358 32.80 -21.70 5.97
N PRO A 359 33.65 -21.60 6.99
CA PRO A 359 35.08 -21.87 6.82
C PRO A 359 35.22 -23.33 6.40
N THR A 360 35.47 -23.55 5.09
CA THR A 360 35.72 -24.87 4.48
C THR A 360 37.11 -25.40 4.89
N THR A 361 37.54 -25.06 6.07
CA THR A 361 38.74 -25.67 6.66
C THR A 361 38.35 -26.23 8.03
N GLU A 362 37.83 -27.45 8.05
CA GLU A 362 38.08 -28.27 9.22
C GLU A 362 39.60 -28.31 9.44
N PRO A 363 40.10 -28.03 10.65
CA PRO A 363 41.53 -28.19 10.93
C PRO A 363 41.87 -29.67 10.80
N THR A 364 42.47 -30.04 9.64
CA THR A 364 42.95 -31.41 9.33
C THR A 364 44.24 -31.74 10.07
N THR A 365 44.38 -31.28 11.30
CA THR A 365 45.47 -31.72 12.18
C THR A 365 44.87 -32.13 13.52
N GLU A 366 44.51 -33.40 13.62
CA GLU A 366 44.46 -34.02 14.94
C GLU A 366 45.87 -33.92 15.54
N PRO A 367 46.00 -33.46 16.80
CA PRO A 367 47.30 -33.47 17.49
C PRO A 367 47.74 -34.92 17.73
N THR A 368 48.68 -35.37 16.91
CA THR A 368 49.28 -36.74 16.95
C THR A 368 50.33 -36.87 18.06
N THR A 369 50.15 -36.22 19.19
CA THR A 369 51.00 -36.46 20.36
C THR A 369 50.12 -36.58 21.61
N GLU A 370 49.86 -37.83 22.00
CA GLU A 370 49.44 -38.11 23.36
C GLU A 370 50.57 -37.71 24.31
N PRO A 371 50.32 -36.99 25.41
CA PRO A 371 51.32 -36.71 26.42
C PRO A 371 51.64 -38.00 27.20
N THR A 372 52.85 -38.54 26.98
CA THR A 372 53.38 -39.77 27.60
C THR A 372 53.98 -39.49 28.99
N THR A 373 53.43 -38.60 29.79
CA THR A 373 53.89 -38.45 31.19
C THR A 373 52.67 -38.22 32.08
N GLU A 374 52.31 -39.27 32.80
CA GLU A 374 51.40 -39.12 33.97
C GLU A 374 52.15 -38.33 35.05
N PRO A 375 51.50 -37.34 35.67
CA PRO A 375 52.06 -36.62 36.82
C PRO A 375 52.01 -37.53 38.07
N THR A 376 53.21 -37.95 38.56
CA THR A 376 53.39 -38.80 39.73
C THR A 376 53.50 -38.02 41.03
N THR A 377 52.71 -37.01 41.21
CA THR A 377 52.64 -36.36 42.55
C THR A 377 51.21 -35.90 42.84
N GLU A 378 50.56 -36.63 43.72
CA GLU A 378 49.33 -36.17 44.34
C GLU A 378 49.61 -34.93 45.24
N PRO A 379 48.83 -33.88 45.18
CA PRO A 379 48.95 -32.76 46.11
C PRO A 379 48.37 -33.17 47.51
N THR A 380 49.28 -33.25 48.51
CA THR A 380 48.99 -33.61 49.91
C THR A 380 48.70 -32.37 50.75
N THR A 381 47.88 -31.45 50.31
CA THR A 381 47.39 -30.37 51.18
C THR A 381 45.97 -29.95 50.82
N GLU A 382 45.02 -30.39 51.65
CA GLU A 382 43.68 -29.84 51.66
C GLU A 382 43.72 -28.37 52.14
N PRO A 383 43.02 -27.45 51.55
CA PRO A 383 42.86 -26.09 52.06
C PRO A 383 41.92 -26.09 53.24
N THR A 384 42.44 -25.82 54.44
CA THR A 384 41.69 -25.67 55.69
C THR A 384 41.35 -24.24 55.98
N THR A 385 40.62 -23.54 55.09
CA THR A 385 39.98 -22.26 55.47
C THR A 385 38.71 -22.07 54.67
N GLU A 386 37.59 -22.30 55.34
CA GLU A 386 36.27 -21.81 54.86
C GLU A 386 36.27 -20.29 54.96
N PRO A 387 35.70 -19.57 54.02
CA PRO A 387 35.46 -18.14 54.12
C PRO A 387 34.27 -17.87 55.00
N THR A 388 34.51 -17.34 56.23
CA THR A 388 33.54 -16.88 57.22
C THR A 388 33.27 -15.37 57.01
N THR A 389 32.65 -14.97 55.96
CA THR A 389 32.01 -13.63 55.94
C THR A 389 30.87 -13.64 54.94
N GLU A 390 29.66 -13.76 55.46
CA GLU A 390 28.44 -13.38 54.75
C GLU A 390 28.40 -11.84 54.58
N PRO A 391 27.98 -11.31 53.47
CA PRO A 391 27.75 -9.89 53.32
C PRO A 391 26.44 -9.48 53.98
N THR A 392 26.55 -8.81 55.13
CA THR A 392 25.45 -8.15 55.87
C THR A 392 25.33 -6.70 55.41
N THR A 393 24.72 -6.43 54.26
CA THR A 393 24.14 -5.12 54.01
C THR A 393 23.02 -5.26 52.98
N GLU A 394 21.80 -5.30 53.48
CA GLU A 394 20.61 -5.00 52.71
C GLU A 394 20.60 -3.49 52.40
N PRO A 395 20.21 -3.06 51.23
CA PRO A 395 19.98 -1.65 50.92
C PRO A 395 18.62 -1.21 51.46
N THR A 396 18.67 -0.46 52.58
CA THR A 396 17.52 0.26 53.16
C THR A 396 17.50 1.67 52.61
N THR A 397 16.86 1.88 51.46
CA THR A 397 16.32 3.18 51.08
C THR A 397 15.16 2.99 50.11
N GLU A 398 13.95 2.99 50.65
CA GLU A 398 12.75 3.30 49.88
C GLU A 398 12.75 4.79 49.54
N PRO A 399 12.34 5.18 48.33
CA PRO A 399 12.12 6.58 48.00
C PRO A 399 10.76 7.04 48.54
N THR A 400 10.78 7.80 49.62
CA THR A 400 9.64 8.57 50.14
C THR A 400 9.67 9.95 49.52
N THR A 401 8.98 10.19 48.44
CA THR A 401 8.43 11.52 48.13
C THR A 401 7.22 11.38 47.22
N ASP A 402 6.07 11.47 47.84
CA ASP A 402 4.78 11.79 47.26
C ASP A 402 4.79 13.28 46.83
N PRO A 403 4.41 13.66 45.66
CA PRO A 403 4.20 15.06 45.29
C PRO A 403 2.75 15.46 45.61
N THR A 404 2.56 16.01 46.82
CA THR A 404 1.37 16.77 47.18
C THR A 404 1.62 18.24 46.94
N THR A 405 1.13 18.77 45.83
CA THR A 405 0.78 20.20 45.71
C THR A 405 -0.34 20.39 44.75
N GLU A 406 -1.52 20.60 45.26
CA GLU A 406 -2.63 21.24 44.55
C GLU A 406 -2.26 22.69 44.22
N PRO A 407 -2.72 23.25 43.11
CA PRO A 407 -2.58 24.66 42.84
C PRO A 407 -3.66 25.47 43.58
N THR A 408 -3.23 26.28 44.54
CA THR A 408 -4.04 27.33 45.13
C THR A 408 -4.23 28.49 44.16
N ASP A 409 -5.48 28.76 43.86
CA ASP A 409 -6.03 29.96 43.26
C ASP A 409 -5.70 31.19 44.15
N VAL A 410 -5.04 32.21 43.60
CA VAL A 410 -5.06 33.58 44.11
C VAL A 410 -5.15 34.56 42.95
N GLY A 411 -6.24 35.24 42.94
CA GLY A 411 -6.61 36.25 42.00
C GLY A 411 -5.91 37.59 42.10
N SER A 412 -6.22 38.38 41.12
CA SER A 412 -6.34 39.85 41.09
C SER A 412 -5.07 40.69 40.91
N GLY A 413 -5.11 41.45 39.86
CA GLY A 413 -4.59 42.81 39.89
C GLY A 413 -3.76 43.31 38.72
N GLY A 414 -4.38 44.07 37.84
CA GLY A 414 -3.88 45.35 37.43
C GLY A 414 -2.95 45.47 36.21
N GLY A 415 -3.50 45.91 35.11
CA GLY A 415 -3.11 47.11 34.42
C GLY A 415 -1.81 47.12 33.61
N GLU A 416 -1.89 47.24 32.32
CA GLU A 416 -1.59 48.45 31.56
C GLU A 416 -1.58 48.20 30.04
N GLN A 417 -1.94 49.29 29.37
CA GLN A 417 -2.32 49.39 27.96
C GLN A 417 -1.16 49.44 26.98
N GLY A 418 -1.46 49.00 25.77
CA GLY A 418 -1.25 49.70 24.51
C GLY A 418 -0.13 49.20 23.59
N PRO A 419 -0.14 49.57 22.32
CA PRO A 419 -1.29 49.78 21.44
C PRO A 419 -1.25 48.93 20.15
N GLY A 420 -2.38 48.91 19.49
CA GLY A 420 -2.81 48.17 18.34
C GLY A 420 -2.07 48.40 17.03
N SER A 421 -2.36 47.50 16.12
CA SER A 421 -2.48 47.83 14.70
C SER A 421 -3.52 46.93 14.07
N ASP A 422 -4.69 47.53 13.88
CA ASP A 422 -5.77 47.05 13.00
C ASP A 422 -5.28 47.10 11.56
N TYR A 423 -5.50 46.06 10.78
CA TYR A 423 -5.63 46.13 9.34
C TYR A 423 -6.97 45.57 8.89
N TYR A 424 -7.92 46.50 8.76
CA TYR A 424 -9.08 46.39 7.90
C TYR A 424 -8.64 46.37 6.44
N TRP A 425 -9.19 45.48 5.64
CA TRP A 425 -9.30 45.68 4.19
C TRP A 425 -10.76 45.81 3.79
N SER A 426 -11.11 47.01 3.45
CA SER A 426 -12.34 47.44 2.83
C SER A 426 -12.25 47.26 1.32
N SER A 427 -13.33 46.77 0.74
CA SER A 427 -13.64 46.77 -0.69
C SER A 427 -13.91 48.22 -1.16
N ASP A 428 -13.32 48.60 -2.31
CA ASP A 428 -13.92 49.40 -3.37
C ASP A 428 -12.94 49.53 -4.54
N GLY A 429 -13.29 49.25 -5.67
CA GLY A 429 -13.87 49.79 -6.86
C GLY A 429 -12.93 50.64 -7.73
N GLY A 430 -12.79 50.24 -9.00
CA GLY A 430 -12.67 51.17 -10.10
C GLY A 430 -11.36 51.31 -10.87
N GLY A 431 -11.32 50.83 -12.10
CA GLY A 431 -10.91 51.66 -13.24
C GLY A 431 -9.49 51.56 -13.81
N GLY A 432 -9.35 50.91 -14.93
CA GLY A 432 -8.69 51.50 -16.11
C GLY A 432 -7.16 51.35 -16.31
N GLY A 433 -6.76 50.70 -17.38
CA GLY A 433 -5.59 51.17 -18.15
C GLY A 433 -4.48 50.15 -18.47
N THR A 434 -4.58 49.56 -19.61
CA THR A 434 -3.53 49.25 -20.60
C THR A 434 -2.10 48.95 -20.18
N GLY A 435 -1.56 47.81 -20.60
CA GLY A 435 -0.13 47.58 -20.72
C GLY A 435 0.28 46.12 -20.90
N LEU A 436 0.60 45.75 -22.11
CA LEU A 436 1.14 44.50 -22.60
C LEU A 436 2.44 44.07 -21.89
N ALA A 437 2.53 42.76 -21.53
CA ALA A 437 3.72 41.99 -21.86
C ALA A 437 3.40 40.51 -21.78
N ALA A 438 3.57 39.80 -22.89
CA ALA A 438 3.45 38.36 -23.04
C ALA A 438 4.69 37.68 -22.47
N ALA A 439 4.49 36.62 -21.66
CA ALA A 439 5.46 35.55 -21.53
C ALA A 439 4.66 34.24 -21.49
N GLY A 440 4.75 33.49 -22.59
CA GLY A 440 4.10 32.23 -22.76
C GLY A 440 4.77 31.14 -21.95
N GLY A 441 3.97 30.35 -21.24
CA GLY A 441 4.34 29.05 -20.76
C GLY A 441 3.45 28.01 -21.44
N PRO A 442 3.93 26.81 -21.74
CA PRO A 442 3.21 25.80 -22.50
C PRO A 442 2.31 24.97 -21.59
N GLY A 443 1.06 25.34 -21.45
CA GLY A 443 0.12 24.63 -20.60
C GLY A 443 -1.28 24.44 -21.17
N ALA A 444 -1.51 24.73 -22.46
CA ALA A 444 -2.85 24.72 -23.02
C ALA A 444 -3.08 23.79 -24.21
N ALA A 445 -2.29 22.75 -24.40
CA ALA A 445 -2.37 21.87 -25.58
C ALA A 445 -2.86 20.43 -25.33
N ILE A 446 -3.13 20.03 -24.09
CA ILE A 446 -3.47 18.62 -23.76
C ILE A 446 -4.97 18.37 -23.66
N LEU A 447 -5.82 19.39 -23.46
CA LEU A 447 -7.28 19.21 -23.36
C LEU A 447 -8.02 19.09 -24.68
N ALA A 448 -7.37 19.26 -25.84
CA ALA A 448 -8.01 19.13 -27.15
C ALA A 448 -7.84 17.74 -27.80
N GLY A 449 -7.00 16.87 -27.26
CA GLY A 449 -6.72 15.54 -27.81
C GLY A 449 -7.72 14.44 -27.39
N GLY A 450 -8.27 14.53 -26.19
CA GLY A 450 -9.16 13.50 -25.63
C GLY A 450 -10.57 13.47 -26.24
N ALA A 451 -11.09 14.63 -26.63
CA ALA A 451 -12.45 14.74 -27.19
C ALA A 451 -12.56 14.25 -28.66
N LEU A 452 -11.46 14.17 -29.39
CA LEU A 452 -11.46 13.71 -30.80
C LEU A 452 -11.37 12.18 -30.95
N ALA A 453 -10.80 11.49 -29.97
CA ALA A 453 -10.69 10.02 -30.00
C ALA A 453 -12.03 9.32 -29.74
N THR A 454 -12.88 9.89 -28.87
CA THR A 454 -14.23 9.35 -28.57
C THR A 454 -15.21 9.56 -29.71
N ALA A 455 -15.09 10.65 -30.48
CA ALA A 455 -15.95 10.92 -31.62
C ALA A 455 -15.63 10.00 -32.84
N ALA A 456 -14.36 9.58 -33.01
CA ALA A 456 -13.96 8.66 -34.07
C ALA A 456 -14.38 7.21 -33.80
N GLY A 457 -14.40 6.78 -32.52
CA GLY A 457 -14.88 5.46 -32.12
C GLY A 457 -16.37 5.27 -32.35
N LEU A 458 -17.18 6.29 -32.10
CA LEU A 458 -18.64 6.24 -32.25
C LEU A 458 -19.06 6.27 -33.72
N LEU A 459 -18.27 6.92 -34.58
CA LEU A 459 -18.54 6.99 -36.04
C LEU A 459 -18.21 5.67 -36.77
N LEU A 460 -17.23 4.90 -36.29
CA LEU A 460 -16.91 3.58 -36.82
C LEU A 460 -17.97 2.52 -36.48
N LEU A 461 -18.63 2.63 -35.32
CA LEU A 461 -19.72 1.75 -34.94
C LEU A 461 -21.02 2.01 -35.72
N LEU A 462 -21.26 3.23 -36.21
CA LEU A 462 -22.43 3.58 -36.98
C LEU A 462 -22.29 3.22 -38.49
N LEU A 463 -21.08 3.02 -39.00
CA LEU A 463 -20.82 2.61 -40.38
C LEU A 463 -20.73 1.10 -40.58
N SER A 464 -20.54 0.31 -39.54
CA SER A 464 -20.51 -1.17 -39.61
C SER A 464 -21.90 -1.82 -39.57
N GLY A 465 -22.95 -1.08 -39.23
CA GLY A 465 -24.32 -1.57 -39.06
C GLY A 465 -25.20 -1.64 -40.32
N ARG A 466 -24.70 -1.33 -41.53
CA ARG A 466 -25.49 -1.35 -42.77
C ARG A 466 -24.89 -2.23 -43.86
N SER A 467 -24.74 -3.50 -43.59
CA SER A 467 -24.46 -4.50 -44.62
C SER A 467 -25.04 -5.84 -44.18
N SER A 468 -26.33 -6.03 -44.37
CA SER A 468 -26.88 -7.38 -44.37
C SER A 468 -28.13 -7.50 -45.23
N ALA A 469 -27.91 -8.38 -46.18
CA ALA A 469 -28.87 -9.39 -46.62
C ALA A 469 -29.91 -8.99 -47.64
N ARG A 470 -29.58 -9.16 -48.89
CA ARG A 470 -30.54 -9.65 -49.91
C ARG A 470 -30.39 -11.17 -50.01
N ARG A 471 -31.43 -11.91 -49.63
CA ARG A 471 -31.60 -13.34 -49.95
C ARG A 471 -31.92 -13.52 -51.42
N PRO A 472 -31.34 -14.47 -52.13
CA PRO A 472 -31.81 -14.88 -53.46
C PRO A 472 -33.00 -15.83 -53.30
N THR A 473 -34.07 -15.56 -54.04
CA THR A 473 -35.22 -16.46 -54.22
C THR A 473 -34.86 -17.64 -55.12
N ALA A 474 -35.14 -18.86 -54.69
CA ALA A 474 -35.00 -20.07 -55.47
C ALA A 474 -36.12 -20.20 -56.50
N PRO A 475 -35.84 -20.75 -57.71
CA PRO A 475 -36.87 -21.00 -58.75
C PRO A 475 -37.66 -22.25 -58.44
N ARG A 476 -39.00 -22.17 -58.63
CA ARG A 476 -39.90 -23.35 -58.69
C ARG A 476 -39.69 -24.04 -60.05
N ARG A 477 -39.62 -25.38 -60.03
CA ARG A 477 -39.76 -26.23 -61.17
C ARG A 477 -41.17 -26.80 -61.26
N PRO A 478 -41.58 -27.21 -62.48
CA PRO A 478 -42.95 -27.58 -62.81
C PRO A 478 -43.44 -28.87 -62.21
#